data_3bcbae3a2e1981f9f0e6821524530312
#
_entry.id   3bcbae3a2e1981f9f0e6821524530312
#
_cell.length_a   1.000
_cell.length_b   1.000
_cell.length_c   1.000
_cell.angle_alpha   90.00
_cell.angle_beta   90.00
_cell.angle_gamma   90.00
#
_symmetry.space_group_name_H-M   'P 1'
#
loop_
_entity.id
_entity.type
_entity.pdbx_description
1 polymer ?
#
loop_
_entity_poly.entity_id
_entity_poly.type
_entity_poly.pdbx_seq_one_letter_code
_entity_poly.pdbx_strand_id
1 'polypeptide(L)'
;MSLLNNLTEELKTAMRAKDVLKLEALRAIKSAILLAQTSSGAGADLSEDEEIKLLQKLVKQRKDSAAIFKEQNREDLAAPEEAQAAVIAQFLPEQ
;
A
#
# COMPACT_ATOMS: atom_id res chain seq x y z
N MET A 1 12.05 -8.71 10.81
CA MET A 1 10.76 -9.18 10.26
C MET A 1 10.58 -8.64 8.86
N SER A 2 10.12 -9.48 7.96
CA SER A 2 9.89 -9.02 6.59
C SER A 2 8.56 -8.29 6.47
N LEU A 3 8.47 -7.39 5.51
CA LEU A 3 7.24 -6.67 5.20
C LEU A 3 6.11 -7.65 4.86
N LEU A 4 6.42 -8.71 4.10
CA LEU A 4 5.43 -9.72 3.73
C LEU A 4 4.80 -10.40 4.95
N ASN A 5 5.59 -10.70 5.97
CA ASN A 5 5.07 -11.33 7.19
C ASN A 5 4.13 -10.38 7.91
N ASN A 6 4.51 -9.11 8.01
CA ASN A 6 3.64 -8.10 8.62
C ASN A 6 2.35 -7.93 7.84
N LEU A 7 2.43 -7.92 6.51
CA LEU A 7 1.25 -7.83 5.66
C LEU A 7 0.29 -8.99 5.86
N THR A 8 0.82 -10.20 5.98
CA THR A 8 0.00 -11.40 6.18
C THR A 8 -0.80 -11.28 7.48
N GLU A 9 -0.16 -10.86 8.56
CA GLU A 9 -0.83 -10.68 9.84
C GLU A 9 -1.90 -9.58 9.77
N GLU A 10 -1.56 -8.46 9.14
CA GLU A 10 -2.49 -7.34 8.99
C GLU A 10 -3.68 -7.72 8.10
N LEU A 11 -3.44 -8.51 7.05
CA LEU A 11 -4.53 -9.00 6.21
C LEU A 11 -5.51 -9.85 7.00
N LYS A 12 -5.02 -10.75 7.85
CA LYS A 12 -5.87 -11.57 8.70
C LYS A 12 -6.71 -10.72 9.62
N THR A 13 -6.10 -9.72 10.25
CA THR A 13 -6.78 -8.81 11.15
C THR A 13 -7.87 -8.02 10.42
N ALA A 14 -7.55 -7.50 9.24
CA ALA A 14 -8.50 -6.73 8.44
C ALA A 14 -9.66 -7.59 7.96
N MET A 15 -9.40 -8.85 7.62
CA MET A 15 -10.45 -9.78 7.21
C MET A 15 -11.42 -10.07 8.38
N ARG A 16 -10.89 -10.26 9.57
CA ARG A 16 -11.71 -10.47 10.76
C ARG A 16 -12.56 -9.26 11.10
N ALA A 17 -11.99 -8.07 10.91
CA ALA A 17 -12.67 -6.81 11.16
C ALA A 17 -13.61 -6.41 10.02
N LYS A 18 -13.57 -7.12 8.89
CA LYS A 18 -14.32 -6.80 7.67
C LYS A 18 -14.03 -5.39 7.17
N ASP A 19 -12.78 -4.97 7.32
CA ASP A 19 -12.31 -3.65 6.88
C ASP A 19 -11.91 -3.71 5.42
N VAL A 20 -12.87 -3.49 4.54
CA VAL A 20 -12.69 -3.62 3.09
C VAL A 20 -11.63 -2.66 2.57
N LEU A 21 -11.64 -1.42 3.04
CA LEU A 21 -10.70 -0.40 2.61
C LEU A 21 -9.27 -0.81 2.96
N LYS A 22 -9.07 -1.27 4.19
CA LYS A 22 -7.74 -1.72 4.65
C LYS A 22 -7.31 -2.95 3.86
N LEU A 23 -8.23 -3.88 3.58
CA LEU A 23 -7.93 -5.05 2.76
C LEU A 23 -7.44 -4.66 1.37
N GLU A 24 -8.10 -3.70 0.73
CA GLU A 24 -7.70 -3.25 -0.60
C GLU A 24 -6.31 -2.65 -0.59
N ALA A 25 -6.00 -1.81 0.41
CA ALA A 25 -4.68 -1.20 0.54
C ALA A 25 -3.60 -2.26 0.76
N LEU A 26 -3.87 -3.22 1.63
CA LEU A 26 -2.91 -4.29 1.94
C LEU A 26 -2.68 -5.20 0.74
N ARG A 27 -3.72 -5.51 -0.02
CA ARG A 27 -3.60 -6.30 -1.23
C ARG A 27 -2.79 -5.57 -2.30
N ALA A 28 -2.95 -4.26 -2.38
CA ALA A 28 -2.16 -3.43 -3.31
C ALA A 28 -0.68 -3.49 -2.97
N ILE A 29 -0.34 -3.43 -1.68
CA ILE A 29 1.05 -3.55 -1.22
C ILE A 29 1.60 -4.93 -1.60
N LYS A 30 0.84 -5.98 -1.30
CA LYS A 30 1.26 -7.35 -1.58
C LYS A 30 1.49 -7.56 -3.07
N SER A 31 0.56 -7.10 -3.91
CA SER A 31 0.70 -7.21 -5.37
C SER A 31 1.93 -6.48 -5.87
N ALA A 32 2.19 -5.28 -5.34
CA ALA A 32 3.35 -4.48 -5.74
C ALA A 32 4.66 -5.18 -5.36
N ILE A 33 4.72 -5.78 -4.17
CA ILE A 33 5.90 -6.53 -3.72
C ILE A 33 6.15 -7.72 -4.62
N LEU A 34 5.11 -8.50 -4.92
CA LEU A 34 5.24 -9.68 -5.77
C LEU A 34 5.68 -9.30 -7.18
N LEU A 35 5.13 -8.21 -7.71
CA LEU A 35 5.52 -7.73 -9.02
C LEU A 35 6.99 -7.29 -9.04
N ALA A 36 7.43 -6.59 -8.00
CA ALA A 36 8.81 -6.14 -7.90
C ALA A 36 9.78 -7.32 -7.80
N GLN A 37 9.42 -8.35 -7.02
CA GLN A 37 10.23 -9.56 -6.90
C GLN A 37 10.34 -10.28 -8.25
N THR A 38 9.25 -10.35 -8.98
CA THR A 38 9.22 -10.96 -10.30
C THR A 38 10.06 -10.18 -11.31
N SER A 39 9.96 -8.85 -11.27
CA SER A 39 10.68 -7.98 -12.20
C SER A 39 12.19 -8.03 -12.00
N SER A 40 12.65 -8.20 -10.76
CA SER A 40 14.07 -8.29 -10.48
C SER A 40 14.65 -9.67 -10.72
N GLY A 41 13.81 -10.62 -11.12
CA GLY A 41 14.20 -11.99 -11.47
C GLY A 41 14.34 -12.89 -10.27
N ALA A 42 14.12 -14.18 -10.48
CA ALA A 42 14.41 -15.28 -9.56
C ALA A 42 13.74 -15.21 -8.17
N GLY A 43 12.71 -14.39 -7.97
CA GLY A 43 11.98 -14.37 -6.70
C GLY A 43 12.79 -13.94 -5.49
N ALA A 44 13.82 -13.13 -5.70
CA ALA A 44 14.64 -12.62 -4.61
C ALA A 44 13.84 -11.68 -3.71
N ASP A 45 14.06 -11.77 -2.41
CA ASP A 45 13.42 -10.85 -1.47
C ASP A 45 13.92 -9.42 -1.71
N LEU A 46 13.02 -8.48 -1.55
CA LEU A 46 13.37 -7.08 -1.64
C LEU A 46 14.18 -6.65 -0.42
N SER A 47 15.15 -5.77 -0.63
CA SER A 47 15.86 -5.15 0.47
C SER A 47 14.93 -4.19 1.21
N GLU A 48 15.29 -3.84 2.43
CA GLU A 48 14.51 -2.88 3.21
C GLU A 48 14.36 -1.55 2.46
N ASP A 49 15.44 -1.07 1.86
CA ASP A 49 15.40 0.18 1.08
C ASP A 49 14.45 0.08 -0.11
N GLU A 50 14.43 -1.06 -0.79
CA GLU A 50 13.52 -1.29 -1.91
C GLU A 50 12.07 -1.32 -1.44
N GLU A 51 11.81 -1.94 -0.30
CA GLU A 51 10.48 -1.96 0.29
C GLU A 51 9.98 -0.57 0.64
N ILE A 52 10.85 0.24 1.24
CA ILE A 52 10.52 1.62 1.60
C ILE A 52 10.18 2.44 0.36
N LYS A 53 11.01 2.34 -0.68
CA LYS A 53 10.77 3.06 -1.94
C LYS A 53 9.45 2.65 -2.58
N LEU A 54 9.15 1.37 -2.53
CA LEU A 54 7.90 0.83 -3.08
C LEU A 54 6.69 1.42 -2.34
N LEU A 55 6.75 1.42 -1.01
CA LEU A 55 5.67 1.97 -0.19
C LEU A 55 5.50 3.46 -0.43
N GLN A 56 6.60 4.21 -0.52
CA GLN A 56 6.56 5.64 -0.80
C GLN A 56 5.89 5.93 -2.15
N LYS A 57 6.20 5.13 -3.15
CA LYS A 57 5.61 5.25 -4.48
C LYS A 57 4.10 5.01 -4.43
N LEU A 58 3.67 3.97 -3.71
CA LEU A 58 2.25 3.66 -3.57
C LEU A 58 1.49 4.78 -2.86
N VAL A 59 2.07 5.33 -1.80
CA VAL A 59 1.47 6.46 -1.08
C VAL A 59 1.33 7.66 -2.02
N LYS A 60 2.40 7.97 -2.75
CA LYS A 60 2.39 9.11 -3.67
C LYS A 60 1.32 8.95 -4.75
N GLN A 61 1.21 7.77 -5.34
CA GLN A 61 0.22 7.50 -6.37
C GLN A 61 -1.20 7.76 -5.86
N ARG A 62 -1.50 7.33 -4.63
CA ARG A 62 -2.82 7.53 -4.07
C ARG A 62 -3.09 8.99 -3.75
N LYS A 63 -2.10 9.70 -3.23
CA LYS A 63 -2.24 11.13 -2.96
C LYS A 63 -2.42 11.94 -4.23
N ASP A 64 -1.68 11.58 -5.29
CA ASP A 64 -1.81 12.24 -6.59
C ASP A 64 -3.22 12.03 -7.17
N SER A 65 -3.72 10.79 -7.09
CA SER A 65 -5.08 10.48 -7.55
C SER A 65 -6.12 11.25 -6.73
N ALA A 66 -5.96 11.33 -5.43
CA ALA A 66 -6.86 12.07 -4.56
C ALA A 66 -6.90 13.55 -4.92
N ALA A 67 -5.73 14.14 -5.20
CA ALA A 67 -5.65 15.53 -5.59
C ALA A 67 -6.42 15.80 -6.89
N ILE A 68 -6.27 14.90 -7.87
CA ILE A 68 -6.97 15.01 -9.14
C ILE A 68 -8.49 14.93 -8.94
N PHE A 69 -8.94 13.99 -8.12
CA PHE A 69 -10.36 13.86 -7.82
C PHE A 69 -10.92 15.10 -7.13
N LYS A 70 -10.16 15.70 -6.22
CA LYS A 70 -10.57 16.93 -5.56
C LYS A 70 -10.70 18.08 -6.54
N GLU A 71 -9.79 18.18 -7.51
CA GLU A 71 -9.86 19.19 -8.56
C GLU A 71 -11.12 19.04 -9.41
N GLN A 72 -11.59 17.81 -9.56
CA GLN A 72 -12.80 17.50 -10.31
C GLN A 72 -14.06 17.56 -9.45
N ASN A 73 -13.95 18.01 -8.20
CA ASN A 73 -15.06 18.04 -7.24
C ASN A 73 -15.61 16.64 -6.94
N ARG A 74 -14.74 15.65 -6.96
CA ARG A 74 -15.10 14.27 -6.67
C ARG A 74 -14.46 13.80 -5.36
N GLU A 75 -14.85 14.43 -4.26
CA GLU A 75 -14.36 14.05 -2.95
C GLU A 75 -14.77 12.64 -2.55
N ASP A 76 -15.87 12.15 -3.08
CA ASP A 76 -16.30 10.78 -2.90
C ASP A 76 -15.28 9.77 -3.41
N LEU A 77 -14.53 10.12 -4.46
CA LEU A 77 -13.46 9.29 -5.00
C LEU A 77 -12.11 9.61 -4.36
N ALA A 78 -11.90 10.84 -3.92
CA ALA A 78 -10.66 11.26 -3.27
C ALA A 78 -10.51 10.62 -1.87
N ALA A 79 -11.59 10.55 -1.11
CA ALA A 79 -11.55 10.05 0.26
C ALA A 79 -11.00 8.61 0.37
N PRO A 80 -11.46 7.65 -0.45
CA PRO A 80 -10.89 6.30 -0.41
C PRO A 80 -9.40 6.27 -0.76
N GLU A 81 -8.98 7.09 -1.71
CA GLU A 81 -7.56 7.16 -2.09
C GLU A 81 -6.71 7.68 -0.93
N GLU A 82 -7.17 8.72 -0.24
CA GLU A 82 -6.47 9.26 0.91
C GLU A 82 -6.42 8.26 2.06
N ALA A 83 -7.51 7.54 2.28
CA ALA A 83 -7.58 6.53 3.33
C ALA A 83 -6.61 5.37 3.04
N GLN A 84 -6.52 4.92 1.80
CA GLN A 84 -5.55 3.89 1.41
C GLN A 84 -4.12 4.37 1.58
N ALA A 85 -3.85 5.62 1.20
CA ALA A 85 -2.52 6.21 1.40
C ALA A 85 -2.12 6.20 2.87
N ALA A 86 -3.06 6.52 3.76
CA ALA A 86 -2.80 6.50 5.20
C ALA A 86 -2.48 5.10 5.71
N VAL A 87 -3.21 4.08 5.24
CA VAL A 87 -2.95 2.69 5.61
C VAL A 87 -1.55 2.27 5.16
N ILE A 88 -1.21 2.56 3.91
CA ILE A 88 0.10 2.19 3.36
C ILE A 88 1.22 2.91 4.11
N ALA A 89 1.02 4.17 4.44
CA ALA A 89 2.01 4.96 5.18
C ALA A 89 2.33 4.38 6.55
N GLN A 90 1.43 3.62 7.15
CA GLN A 90 1.67 2.97 8.44
C GLN A 90 2.79 1.94 8.38
N PHE A 91 3.11 1.44 7.20
CA PHE A 91 4.17 0.46 7.01
C PHE A 91 5.53 1.13 6.75
N LEU A 92 5.55 2.45 6.58
CA LEU A 92 6.80 3.18 6.43
C LEU A 92 7.44 3.38 7.80
N PRO A 93 8.79 3.32 7.88
CA PRO A 93 9.46 3.64 9.15
C PRO A 93 9.21 5.11 9.51
N GLU A 94 9.35 5.41 10.78
CA GLU A 94 9.19 6.79 11.25
C GLU A 94 10.20 7.69 10.55
N GLN A 95 9.70 8.84 10.15
CA GLN A 95 10.54 9.85 9.51
C GLN A 95 10.75 11.04 10.43
#